data_4e79a8a7fd84ccd64842a4e4bdd657ee
#
_entry.id   4e79a8a7fd84ccd64842a4e4bdd657ee
#
_cell.length_a   1.000
_cell.length_b   1.000
_cell.length_c   1.000
_cell.angle_alpha   90.00
_cell.angle_beta   90.00
_cell.angle_gamma   90.00
#
_symmetry.space_group_name_H-M   'P 1'
#
loop_
_entity.id
_entity.type
_entity.pdbx_description
1 polymer ?
#
loop_
_entity_poly.entity_id
_entity_poly.type
_entity_poly.pdbx_seq_one_letter_code
_entity_poly.pdbx_strand_id
1 'polypeptide(L)'
;LFRREERGIVLQKKGTLFVMATPLGNLKDITLRALEVMKTADGIAAEDTRRTQKLLSAYDLHVPLVSFNEHNKRQRLPYLLSLLEQGRRICLVTDGGTPGISDPGRELVEEARKSGIPVVPLPGPSALTCALSVSGLPGEAFLFLGFLPRRKSRRKRILLEAGRQARTVILFEAPHRILALLEEMREVLGERKAVLARELTKVHEEIVEGPLSALIEGLKRQGPRGEFTVLLAPEKGAGEEDG
;
A
#
# COMPACT_ATOMS: atom_id res chain seq x y z
N LEU A 1 26.33 28.51 -51.79
CA LEU A 1 25.02 28.07 -51.25
C LEU A 1 25.21 26.74 -50.57
N PHE A 2 25.46 26.73 -49.26
CA PHE A 2 25.45 25.49 -48.44
C PHE A 2 24.13 25.42 -47.69
N ARG A 3 23.23 24.53 -48.10
CA ARG A 3 22.08 24.12 -47.27
C ARG A 3 22.62 23.27 -46.10
N ARG A 4 22.54 23.83 -44.88
CA ARG A 4 22.62 23.03 -43.65
C ARG A 4 21.35 22.19 -43.56
N GLU A 5 21.45 20.90 -43.71
CA GLU A 5 20.43 19.94 -43.29
C GLU A 5 20.37 19.99 -41.75
N GLU A 6 19.36 20.62 -41.20
CA GLU A 6 18.99 20.46 -39.80
C GLU A 6 18.53 19.01 -39.63
N ARG A 7 19.41 18.17 -39.09
CA ARG A 7 19.00 16.86 -38.59
C ARG A 7 18.08 17.13 -37.41
N GLY A 8 16.78 17.09 -37.64
CA GLY A 8 15.78 17.13 -36.60
C GLY A 8 16.01 15.97 -35.63
N ILE A 9 16.41 16.30 -34.42
CA ILE A 9 16.41 15.33 -33.31
C ILE A 9 14.94 14.98 -33.10
N VAL A 10 14.50 13.83 -33.60
CA VAL A 10 13.20 13.26 -33.27
C VAL A 10 13.30 12.87 -31.79
N LEU A 11 12.84 13.74 -30.90
CA LEU A 11 12.69 13.42 -29.49
C LEU A 11 11.70 12.25 -29.39
N GLN A 12 12.23 11.05 -29.18
CA GLN A 12 11.41 9.87 -29.00
C GLN A 12 10.46 10.12 -27.83
N LYS A 13 9.15 10.02 -28.07
CA LYS A 13 8.14 10.24 -27.04
C LYS A 13 8.32 9.20 -25.95
N LYS A 14 8.66 9.62 -24.73
CA LYS A 14 8.78 8.74 -23.59
C LYS A 14 7.47 8.04 -23.30
N GLY A 15 7.55 6.84 -22.77
CA GLY A 15 6.42 6.06 -22.30
C GLY A 15 5.75 6.65 -21.06
N THR A 16 4.92 5.85 -20.42
CA THR A 16 4.19 6.26 -19.22
C THR A 16 4.25 5.17 -18.17
N LEU A 17 4.58 5.55 -16.95
CA LEU A 17 4.46 4.69 -15.77
C LEU A 17 3.09 4.92 -15.13
N PHE A 18 2.25 3.89 -15.10
CA PHE A 18 0.97 3.89 -14.39
C PHE A 18 1.15 3.23 -13.02
N VAL A 19 0.96 3.99 -11.96
CA VAL A 19 0.95 3.45 -10.58
C VAL A 19 -0.48 3.07 -10.25
N MET A 20 -0.75 1.78 -10.19
CA MET A 20 -2.10 1.22 -10.22
C MET A 20 -2.41 0.46 -8.94
N ALA A 21 -3.47 0.88 -8.24
CA ALA A 21 -4.01 0.13 -7.12
C ALA A 21 -4.72 -1.15 -7.59
N THR A 22 -4.50 -2.25 -6.87
CA THR A 22 -5.06 -3.57 -7.14
C THR A 22 -5.96 -4.05 -5.98
N PRO A 23 -6.87 -5.00 -6.23
CA PRO A 23 -7.77 -5.53 -5.22
C PRO A 23 -7.04 -6.06 -3.99
N LEU A 24 -7.57 -5.78 -2.79
CA LEU A 24 -7.04 -6.31 -1.52
C LEU A 24 -7.35 -7.80 -1.35
N GLY A 25 -8.55 -8.21 -1.75
CA GLY A 25 -9.01 -9.58 -1.61
C GLY A 25 -10.20 -9.94 -2.49
N ASN A 26 -10.98 -8.94 -2.93
CA ASN A 26 -12.11 -9.13 -3.83
C ASN A 26 -11.76 -8.58 -5.22
N LEU A 27 -11.67 -9.44 -6.21
CA LEU A 27 -11.32 -9.05 -7.59
C LEU A 27 -12.22 -7.95 -8.15
N LYS A 28 -13.48 -7.86 -7.70
CA LYS A 28 -14.45 -6.86 -8.16
C LYS A 28 -14.10 -5.44 -7.72
N ASP A 29 -13.16 -5.27 -6.78
CA ASP A 29 -12.71 -3.96 -6.35
C ASP A 29 -11.75 -3.29 -7.35
N ILE A 30 -11.34 -3.98 -8.42
CA ILE A 30 -10.58 -3.37 -9.50
C ILE A 30 -11.42 -2.28 -10.20
N THR A 31 -10.80 -1.14 -10.49
CA THR A 31 -11.52 -0.08 -11.22
C THR A 31 -11.60 -0.37 -12.72
N LEU A 32 -12.67 0.08 -13.37
CA LEU A 32 -12.81 -0.03 -14.82
C LEU A 32 -11.63 0.62 -15.56
N ARG A 33 -11.19 1.79 -15.09
CA ARG A 33 -10.03 2.49 -15.66
C ARG A 33 -8.73 1.68 -15.53
N ALA A 34 -8.55 0.93 -14.43
CA ALA A 34 -7.40 0.05 -14.27
C ALA A 34 -7.40 -1.06 -15.33
N LEU A 35 -8.55 -1.70 -15.57
CA LEU A 35 -8.71 -2.71 -16.61
C LEU A 35 -8.46 -2.16 -18.02
N GLU A 36 -8.97 -0.97 -18.34
CA GLU A 36 -8.74 -0.30 -19.62
C GLU A 36 -7.24 -0.01 -19.85
N VAL A 37 -6.55 0.47 -18.81
CA VAL A 37 -5.11 0.74 -18.90
C VAL A 37 -4.32 -0.55 -19.06
N MET A 38 -4.64 -1.62 -18.30
CA MET A 38 -3.99 -2.92 -18.44
C MET A 38 -4.11 -3.48 -19.86
N LYS A 39 -5.27 -3.36 -20.51
CA LYS A 39 -5.50 -3.83 -21.90
C LYS A 39 -4.53 -3.22 -22.91
N THR A 40 -4.01 -2.04 -22.63
CA THR A 40 -3.15 -1.28 -23.55
C THR A 40 -1.72 -1.10 -23.03
N ALA A 41 -1.38 -1.75 -21.91
CA ALA A 41 -0.04 -1.72 -21.35
C ALA A 41 0.91 -2.68 -22.09
N ASP A 42 2.15 -2.26 -22.26
CA ASP A 42 3.23 -3.10 -22.86
C ASP A 42 3.82 -4.07 -21.83
N GLY A 43 3.58 -3.83 -20.54
CA GLY A 43 4.03 -4.70 -19.46
C GLY A 43 3.57 -4.24 -18.10
N ILE A 44 3.64 -5.15 -17.13
CA ILE A 44 3.30 -4.89 -15.73
C ILE A 44 4.49 -5.25 -14.85
N ALA A 45 5.00 -4.29 -14.09
CA ALA A 45 5.93 -4.50 -13.00
C ALA A 45 5.13 -4.92 -11.77
N ALA A 46 5.25 -6.17 -11.36
CA ALA A 46 4.45 -6.81 -10.32
C ALA A 46 5.30 -7.30 -9.15
N GLU A 47 4.81 -7.12 -7.93
CA GLU A 47 5.47 -7.62 -6.72
C GLU A 47 5.51 -9.17 -6.73
N ASP A 48 4.36 -9.84 -6.78
CA ASP A 48 4.25 -11.27 -7.06
C ASP A 48 3.52 -11.48 -8.40
N THR A 49 4.26 -11.91 -9.41
CA THR A 49 3.72 -12.18 -10.75
C THR A 49 2.63 -13.25 -10.77
N ARG A 50 2.64 -14.18 -9.81
CA ARG A 50 1.63 -15.25 -9.71
C ARG A 50 0.28 -14.68 -9.26
N ARG A 51 0.29 -13.72 -8.31
CA ARG A 51 -0.93 -13.03 -7.86
C ARG A 51 -1.48 -12.14 -8.98
N THR A 52 -0.61 -11.38 -9.62
CA THR A 52 -1.00 -10.54 -10.77
C THR A 52 -1.53 -11.37 -11.92
N GLN A 53 -0.93 -12.55 -12.21
CA GLN A 53 -1.45 -13.45 -13.24
C GLN A 53 -2.87 -13.94 -12.96
N LYS A 54 -3.21 -14.23 -11.70
CA LYS A 54 -4.59 -14.59 -11.31
C LYS A 54 -5.58 -13.45 -11.58
N LEU A 55 -5.18 -12.21 -11.27
CA LEU A 55 -5.98 -11.02 -11.57
C LEU A 55 -6.20 -10.88 -13.09
N LEU A 56 -5.13 -10.96 -13.87
CA LEU A 56 -5.22 -10.87 -15.35
C LEU A 56 -6.12 -11.97 -15.92
N SER A 57 -5.95 -13.21 -15.48
CA SER A 57 -6.74 -14.34 -15.95
C SER A 57 -8.23 -14.18 -15.63
N ALA A 58 -8.58 -13.59 -14.48
CA ALA A 58 -9.98 -13.36 -14.09
C ALA A 58 -10.69 -12.35 -15.00
N TYR A 59 -9.94 -11.49 -15.71
CA TYR A 59 -10.47 -10.48 -16.63
C TYR A 59 -10.07 -10.72 -18.10
N ASP A 60 -9.59 -11.93 -18.40
CA ASP A 60 -9.15 -12.33 -19.75
C ASP A 60 -8.13 -11.34 -20.36
N LEU A 61 -7.17 -10.93 -19.55
CA LEU A 61 -6.10 -10.02 -19.94
C LEU A 61 -4.78 -10.77 -20.12
N HIS A 62 -4.04 -10.44 -21.19
CA HIS A 62 -2.76 -11.04 -21.52
C HIS A 62 -1.71 -9.94 -21.66
N VAL A 63 -0.98 -9.66 -20.57
CA VAL A 63 0.04 -8.61 -20.51
C VAL A 63 1.33 -9.21 -19.95
N PRO A 64 2.50 -8.93 -20.57
CA PRO A 64 3.78 -9.41 -20.07
C PRO A 64 4.04 -8.94 -18.63
N LEU A 65 4.50 -9.84 -17.75
CA LEU A 65 4.80 -9.57 -16.35
C LEU A 65 6.31 -9.50 -16.12
N VAL A 66 6.73 -8.49 -15.35
CA VAL A 66 8.10 -8.34 -14.85
C VAL A 66 8.04 -8.35 -13.34
N SER A 67 8.73 -9.29 -12.69
CA SER A 67 8.82 -9.28 -11.22
C SER A 67 9.60 -8.05 -10.74
N PHE A 68 9.00 -7.27 -9.83
CA PHE A 68 9.61 -6.08 -9.22
C PHE A 68 9.24 -6.01 -7.74
N ASN A 69 10.11 -6.50 -6.88
CA ASN A 69 9.92 -6.60 -5.44
C ASN A 69 11.17 -6.13 -4.67
N GLU A 70 11.11 -6.09 -3.34
CA GLU A 70 12.21 -5.65 -2.49
C GLU A 70 13.55 -6.38 -2.74
N HIS A 71 13.51 -7.66 -3.16
CA HIS A 71 14.71 -8.47 -3.36
C HIS A 71 15.38 -8.22 -4.72
N ASN A 72 14.61 -7.89 -5.76
CA ASN A 72 15.11 -7.76 -7.12
C ASN A 72 15.05 -6.33 -7.69
N LYS A 73 14.46 -5.37 -6.97
CA LYS A 73 14.25 -4.00 -7.46
C LYS A 73 15.51 -3.33 -8.02
N ARG A 74 16.67 -3.50 -7.36
CA ARG A 74 17.92 -2.90 -7.83
C ARG A 74 18.35 -3.42 -9.21
N GLN A 75 18.12 -4.70 -9.49
CA GLN A 75 18.46 -5.34 -10.76
C GLN A 75 17.41 -4.99 -11.84
N ARG A 76 16.12 -4.92 -11.47
CA ARG A 76 15.02 -4.71 -12.41
C ARG A 76 14.77 -3.25 -12.76
N LEU A 77 15.14 -2.32 -11.89
CA LEU A 77 14.91 -0.89 -12.08
C LEU A 77 15.49 -0.35 -13.40
N PRO A 78 16.78 -0.59 -13.76
CA PRO A 78 17.33 -0.10 -15.05
C PRO A 78 16.58 -0.64 -16.26
N TYR A 79 16.16 -1.90 -16.20
CA TYR A 79 15.40 -2.53 -17.29
C TYR A 79 14.04 -1.86 -17.49
N LEU A 80 13.27 -1.65 -16.41
CA LEU A 80 11.97 -1.00 -16.48
C LEU A 80 12.08 0.45 -16.96
N LEU A 81 13.12 1.18 -16.53
CA LEU A 81 13.37 2.54 -17.00
C LEU A 81 13.70 2.55 -18.49
N SER A 82 14.51 1.60 -18.99
CA SER A 82 14.82 1.52 -20.41
C SER A 82 13.59 1.28 -21.28
N LEU A 83 12.64 0.46 -20.82
CA LEU A 83 11.37 0.26 -21.52
C LEU A 83 10.55 1.57 -21.57
N LEU A 84 10.48 2.30 -20.46
CA LEU A 84 9.78 3.58 -20.38
C LEU A 84 10.44 4.64 -21.29
N GLU A 85 11.77 4.69 -21.36
CA GLU A 85 12.50 5.57 -22.26
C GLU A 85 12.25 5.25 -23.74
N GLN A 86 12.02 3.98 -24.08
CA GLN A 86 11.64 3.51 -25.40
C GLN A 86 10.17 3.79 -25.77
N GLY A 87 9.44 4.52 -24.94
CA GLY A 87 8.05 4.86 -25.22
C GLY A 87 7.02 3.84 -24.73
N ARG A 88 7.43 2.81 -23.97
CA ARG A 88 6.52 1.77 -23.49
C ARG A 88 5.64 2.23 -22.35
N ARG A 89 4.45 1.66 -22.27
CA ARG A 89 3.44 1.88 -21.22
C ARG A 89 3.57 0.76 -20.19
N ILE A 90 4.05 1.09 -19.01
CA ILE A 90 4.30 0.12 -17.92
C ILE A 90 3.36 0.40 -16.76
N CYS A 91 2.67 -0.62 -16.28
CA CYS A 91 1.92 -0.57 -15.03
C CYS A 91 2.78 -1.05 -13.88
N LEU A 92 2.79 -0.34 -12.76
CA LEU A 92 3.33 -0.79 -11.49
C LEU A 92 2.18 -1.23 -10.59
N VAL A 93 2.23 -2.47 -10.11
CA VAL A 93 1.23 -3.04 -9.20
C VAL A 93 1.90 -3.76 -8.03
N THR A 94 1.18 -3.88 -6.92
CA THR A 94 1.55 -4.68 -5.74
C THR A 94 0.56 -5.82 -5.53
N ASP A 95 0.78 -6.63 -4.53
CA ASP A 95 -0.06 -7.81 -4.24
C ASP A 95 -1.49 -7.46 -3.84
N GLY A 96 -1.71 -6.24 -3.36
CA GLY A 96 -3.02 -5.69 -3.03
C GLY A 96 -2.92 -4.27 -2.49
N GLY A 97 -3.75 -3.36 -2.97
CA GLY A 97 -3.74 -1.95 -2.58
C GLY A 97 -2.89 -1.06 -3.49
N THR A 98 -2.42 0.05 -2.97
CA THR A 98 -1.74 1.11 -3.72
C THR A 98 -0.22 0.94 -3.63
N PRO A 99 0.51 0.80 -4.76
CA PRO A 99 1.97 0.69 -4.78
C PRO A 99 2.67 1.84 -4.08
N GLY A 100 3.80 1.54 -3.40
CA GLY A 100 4.60 2.52 -2.69
C GLY A 100 4.08 2.90 -1.29
N ILE A 101 2.94 2.34 -0.86
CA ILE A 101 2.38 2.51 0.49
C ILE A 101 2.64 1.25 1.31
N SER A 102 3.78 1.18 1.96
CA SER A 102 4.35 -0.01 2.63
C SER A 102 4.73 -1.15 1.69
N ASP A 103 4.74 -0.89 0.39
CA ASP A 103 4.99 -1.83 -0.69
C ASP A 103 6.12 -1.35 -1.62
N PRO A 104 6.69 -2.22 -2.47
CA PRO A 104 7.66 -1.82 -3.48
C PRO A 104 7.09 -0.80 -4.46
N GLY A 105 7.97 0.02 -5.06
CA GLY A 105 7.57 0.91 -6.15
C GLY A 105 8.11 2.33 -6.05
N ARG A 106 8.39 2.81 -4.82
CA ARG A 106 8.88 4.18 -4.60
C ARG A 106 10.07 4.53 -5.48
N GLU A 107 11.06 3.66 -5.55
CA GLU A 107 12.29 3.90 -6.31
C GLU A 107 12.02 3.98 -7.83
N LEU A 108 11.12 3.15 -8.36
CA LEU A 108 10.75 3.22 -9.79
C LEU A 108 10.02 4.53 -10.11
N VAL A 109 9.13 4.97 -9.24
CA VAL A 109 8.44 6.25 -9.37
C VAL A 109 9.43 7.42 -9.30
N GLU A 110 10.35 7.39 -8.36
CA GLU A 110 11.37 8.42 -8.16
C GLU A 110 12.26 8.56 -9.40
N GLU A 111 12.83 7.47 -9.89
CA GLU A 111 13.72 7.47 -11.05
C GLU A 111 12.99 7.79 -12.36
N ALA A 112 11.76 7.31 -12.54
CA ALA A 112 10.93 7.70 -13.68
C ALA A 112 10.69 9.22 -13.72
N ARG A 113 10.39 9.82 -12.58
CA ARG A 113 10.21 11.29 -12.48
C ARG A 113 11.51 12.05 -12.75
N LYS A 114 12.65 11.60 -12.20
CA LYS A 114 13.96 12.19 -12.48
C LYS A 114 14.31 12.13 -13.96
N SER A 115 13.94 11.05 -14.62
CA SER A 115 14.12 10.85 -16.08
C SER A 115 13.06 11.61 -16.91
N GLY A 116 12.17 12.39 -16.32
CA GLY A 116 11.11 13.11 -17.06
C GLY A 116 10.10 12.18 -17.75
N ILE A 117 9.91 10.97 -17.22
CA ILE A 117 8.89 10.02 -17.68
C ILE A 117 7.57 10.37 -16.99
N PRO A 118 6.45 10.50 -17.73
CA PRO A 118 5.14 10.69 -17.14
C PRO A 118 4.76 9.59 -16.16
N VAL A 119 4.38 9.96 -14.93
CA VAL A 119 3.89 9.06 -13.90
C VAL A 119 2.43 9.38 -13.63
N VAL A 120 1.54 8.42 -13.88
CA VAL A 120 0.08 8.59 -13.79
C VAL A 120 -0.48 7.69 -12.69
N PRO A 121 -1.10 8.26 -11.64
CA PRO A 121 -1.77 7.47 -10.63
C PRO A 121 -3.11 6.94 -11.14
N LEU A 122 -3.41 5.69 -10.83
CA LEU A 122 -4.72 5.09 -11.01
C LEU A 122 -5.31 4.80 -9.61
N PRO A 123 -6.26 5.61 -9.14
CA PRO A 123 -6.87 5.41 -7.82
C PRO A 123 -7.61 4.08 -7.75
N GLY A 124 -7.72 3.53 -6.56
CA GLY A 124 -8.40 2.27 -6.33
C GLY A 124 -8.25 1.80 -4.88
N PRO A 125 -8.32 0.49 -4.62
CA PRO A 125 -8.30 -0.08 -3.29
C PRO A 125 -7.08 0.33 -2.46
N SER A 126 -7.31 0.57 -1.17
CA SER A 126 -6.27 0.85 -0.19
C SER A 126 -6.72 0.37 1.19
N ALA A 127 -6.00 -0.54 1.81
CA ALA A 127 -6.32 -1.07 3.13
C ALA A 127 -6.36 0.03 4.20
N LEU A 128 -5.50 1.04 4.08
CA LEU A 128 -5.43 2.19 4.97
C LEU A 128 -6.74 2.96 5.00
N THR A 129 -7.20 3.44 3.84
CA THR A 129 -8.43 4.25 3.75
C THR A 129 -9.68 3.40 3.95
N CYS A 130 -9.66 2.16 3.50
CA CYS A 130 -10.76 1.22 3.70
C CYS A 130 -10.99 0.96 5.20
N ALA A 131 -9.94 0.64 5.96
CA ALA A 131 -10.04 0.44 7.40
C ALA A 131 -10.48 1.71 8.14
N LEU A 132 -9.92 2.87 7.78
CA LEU A 132 -10.25 4.15 8.43
C LEU A 132 -11.72 4.51 8.21
N SER A 133 -12.26 4.34 7.00
CA SER A 133 -13.63 4.71 6.65
C SER A 133 -14.71 3.96 7.45
N VAL A 134 -14.39 2.78 7.96
CA VAL A 134 -15.31 1.92 8.72
C VAL A 134 -14.98 1.84 10.22
N SER A 135 -13.91 2.52 10.65
CA SER A 135 -13.42 2.43 12.03
C SER A 135 -14.22 3.27 13.04
N GLY A 136 -14.97 4.27 12.59
CA GLY A 136 -15.62 5.25 13.46
C GLY A 136 -14.63 6.13 14.25
N LEU A 137 -13.34 6.13 13.89
CA LEU A 137 -12.33 7.00 14.49
C LEU A 137 -12.15 8.27 13.65
N PRO A 138 -11.67 9.40 14.26
CA PRO A 138 -11.39 10.62 13.52
C PRO A 138 -10.48 10.39 12.31
N GLY A 139 -10.89 10.86 11.15
CA GLY A 139 -10.19 10.69 9.87
C GLY A 139 -9.60 11.97 9.29
N GLU A 140 -9.86 13.15 9.90
CA GLU A 140 -9.38 14.45 9.43
C GLU A 140 -7.86 14.56 9.47
N ALA A 141 -7.27 13.96 10.51
CA ALA A 141 -5.83 13.84 10.65
C ALA A 141 -5.47 12.47 11.24
N PHE A 142 -4.61 11.75 10.57
CA PHE A 142 -4.13 10.44 11.04
C PHE A 142 -2.64 10.27 10.78
N LEU A 143 -2.03 9.37 11.54
CA LEU A 143 -0.63 8.98 11.37
C LEU A 143 -0.56 7.54 10.87
N PHE A 144 -0.07 7.33 9.66
CA PHE A 144 0.19 6.00 9.12
C PHE A 144 1.65 5.61 9.30
N LEU A 145 1.90 4.47 9.93
CA LEU A 145 3.24 3.96 10.23
C LEU A 145 3.61 2.69 9.46
N GLY A 146 2.65 2.11 8.74
CA GLY A 146 2.87 0.84 8.04
C GLY A 146 3.26 -0.29 8.99
N PHE A 147 4.19 -1.16 8.57
CA PHE A 147 4.72 -2.23 9.41
C PHE A 147 5.80 -1.73 10.35
N LEU A 148 5.63 -1.96 11.65
CA LEU A 148 6.62 -1.56 12.64
C LEU A 148 7.88 -2.45 12.62
N PRO A 149 9.05 -1.89 13.03
CA PRO A 149 10.31 -2.64 13.07
C PRO A 149 10.22 -3.91 13.92
N ARG A 150 10.95 -4.97 13.52
CA ARG A 150 11.04 -6.22 14.30
C ARG A 150 11.70 -6.03 15.66
N ARG A 151 12.67 -5.09 15.79
CA ARG A 151 13.40 -4.82 17.04
C ARG A 151 12.47 -4.17 18.06
N LYS A 152 12.18 -4.87 19.15
CA LYS A 152 11.23 -4.49 20.22
C LYS A 152 11.49 -3.08 20.78
N SER A 153 12.74 -2.74 21.12
CA SER A 153 13.07 -1.42 21.67
C SER A 153 12.75 -0.26 20.74
N ARG A 154 13.01 -0.44 19.41
CA ARG A 154 12.68 0.58 18.41
C ARG A 154 11.17 0.68 18.21
N ARG A 155 10.48 -0.45 18.21
CA ARG A 155 9.02 -0.50 18.07
C ARG A 155 8.32 0.20 19.23
N LYS A 156 8.73 -0.10 20.50
CA LYS A 156 8.17 0.58 21.69
C LYS A 156 8.36 2.10 21.65
N ARG A 157 9.53 2.57 21.21
CA ARG A 157 9.78 4.01 21.08
C ARG A 157 8.83 4.65 20.07
N ILE A 158 8.66 4.05 18.89
CA ILE A 158 7.72 4.54 17.87
C ILE A 158 6.28 4.53 18.39
N LEU A 159 5.87 3.47 19.08
CA LEU A 159 4.53 3.38 19.68
C LEU A 159 4.31 4.49 20.71
N LEU A 160 5.28 4.74 21.57
CA LEU A 160 5.20 5.81 22.58
C LEU A 160 5.08 7.20 21.94
N GLU A 161 5.90 7.48 20.92
CA GLU A 161 5.86 8.73 20.17
C GLU A 161 4.53 8.92 19.42
N ALA A 162 4.06 7.86 18.77
CA ALA A 162 2.81 7.87 18.01
C ALA A 162 1.57 7.95 18.92
N GLY A 163 1.59 7.25 20.05
CA GLY A 163 0.47 7.20 20.99
C GLY A 163 0.19 8.52 21.69
N ARG A 164 1.16 9.44 21.74
CA ARG A 164 0.99 10.80 22.26
C ARG A 164 0.33 11.77 21.28
N GLN A 165 0.07 11.30 20.05
CA GLN A 165 -0.54 12.14 19.03
C GLN A 165 -2.06 12.24 19.25
N ALA A 166 -2.60 13.45 19.12
CA ALA A 166 -4.04 13.69 19.10
C ALA A 166 -4.66 13.28 17.74
N ARG A 167 -4.27 12.11 17.24
CA ARG A 167 -4.65 11.63 15.90
C ARG A 167 -4.86 10.12 15.93
N THR A 168 -5.68 9.63 15.02
CA THR A 168 -5.77 8.19 14.74
C THR A 168 -4.44 7.66 14.23
N VAL A 169 -3.89 6.63 14.86
CA VAL A 169 -2.66 5.97 14.40
C VAL A 169 -3.02 4.67 13.68
N ILE A 170 -2.49 4.49 12.47
CA ILE A 170 -2.81 3.34 11.61
C ILE A 170 -1.54 2.53 11.36
N LEU A 171 -1.64 1.20 11.55
CA LEU A 171 -0.55 0.25 11.41
C LEU A 171 -1.00 -0.94 10.56
N PHE A 172 -0.07 -1.54 9.83
CA PHE A 172 -0.24 -2.87 9.27
C PHE A 172 0.49 -3.91 10.10
N GLU A 173 -0.09 -5.10 10.27
CA GLU A 173 0.59 -6.16 10.98
C GLU A 173 0.24 -7.55 10.45
N ALA A 174 1.24 -8.43 10.50
CA ALA A 174 1.11 -9.82 10.11
C ALA A 174 0.46 -10.67 11.23
N PRO A 175 -0.23 -11.77 10.89
CA PRO A 175 -0.95 -12.58 11.87
C PRO A 175 -0.05 -13.12 12.99
N HIS A 176 1.15 -13.54 12.68
CA HIS A 176 2.09 -14.07 13.68
C HIS A 176 2.68 -13.02 14.62
N ARG A 177 2.43 -11.71 14.40
CA ARG A 177 2.96 -10.59 15.18
C ARG A 177 1.88 -9.78 15.89
N ILE A 178 0.63 -9.86 15.44
CA ILE A 178 -0.45 -8.99 15.91
C ILE A 178 -0.66 -9.05 17.42
N LEU A 179 -0.66 -10.26 18.00
CA LEU A 179 -0.88 -10.43 19.43
C LEU A 179 0.21 -9.73 20.26
N ALA A 180 1.49 -9.94 19.88
CA ALA A 180 2.62 -9.30 20.53
C ALA A 180 2.59 -7.76 20.35
N LEU A 181 2.13 -7.27 19.19
CA LEU A 181 1.97 -5.83 18.95
C LEU A 181 0.94 -5.23 19.89
N LEU A 182 -0.25 -5.83 20.02
CA LEU A 182 -1.31 -5.31 20.90
C LEU A 182 -0.90 -5.36 22.37
N GLU A 183 -0.22 -6.42 22.82
CA GLU A 183 0.32 -6.52 24.17
C GLU A 183 1.36 -5.42 24.44
N GLU A 184 2.26 -5.13 23.48
CA GLU A 184 3.20 -4.02 23.59
C GLU A 184 2.53 -2.65 23.56
N MET A 185 1.50 -2.46 22.71
CA MET A 185 0.70 -1.23 22.71
C MET A 185 0.08 -0.99 24.08
N ARG A 186 -0.54 -2.01 24.69
CA ARG A 186 -1.12 -1.91 26.03
C ARG A 186 -0.07 -1.65 27.11
N GLU A 187 1.12 -2.27 27.02
CA GLU A 187 2.22 -2.05 27.96
C GLU A 187 2.74 -0.59 27.91
N VAL A 188 2.82 0.00 26.71
CA VAL A 188 3.44 1.31 26.50
C VAL A 188 2.45 2.47 26.64
N LEU A 189 1.19 2.26 26.20
CA LEU A 189 0.17 3.30 26.07
C LEU A 189 -0.97 3.16 27.09
N GLY A 190 -0.95 2.10 27.88
CA GLY A 190 -2.06 1.76 28.75
C GLY A 190 -3.28 1.24 27.99
N GLU A 191 -4.44 1.32 28.62
CA GLU A 191 -5.69 0.86 28.03
C GLU A 191 -6.23 1.92 27.07
N ARG A 192 -6.31 1.58 25.79
CA ARG A 192 -6.74 2.47 24.71
C ARG A 192 -7.78 1.77 23.83
N LYS A 193 -8.72 2.54 23.29
CA LYS A 193 -9.63 2.05 22.25
C LYS A 193 -8.85 1.83 20.97
N ALA A 194 -9.07 0.69 20.32
CA ALA A 194 -8.51 0.39 19.01
C ALA A 194 -9.55 -0.33 18.14
N VAL A 195 -9.30 -0.34 16.85
CA VAL A 195 -10.07 -1.09 15.85
C VAL A 195 -9.11 -2.02 15.13
N LEU A 196 -9.49 -3.28 14.99
CA LEU A 196 -8.82 -4.27 14.17
C LEU A 196 -9.65 -4.55 12.94
N ALA A 197 -9.16 -4.17 11.77
CA ALA A 197 -9.72 -4.58 10.50
C ALA A 197 -8.90 -5.75 9.96
N ARG A 198 -9.51 -6.92 9.89
CA ARG A 198 -8.89 -8.19 9.47
C ARG A 198 -9.43 -8.62 8.12
N GLU A 199 -8.56 -9.09 7.22
CA GLU A 199 -8.93 -9.70 5.94
C GLU A 199 -9.90 -8.83 5.12
N LEU A 200 -9.65 -7.52 5.07
CA LEU A 200 -10.48 -6.54 4.36
C LEU A 200 -10.81 -7.00 2.94
N THR A 201 -12.08 -6.92 2.57
CA THR A 201 -12.69 -7.33 1.29
C THR A 201 -12.67 -8.83 0.99
N LYS A 202 -12.07 -9.67 1.86
CA LYS A 202 -12.01 -11.13 1.73
C LYS A 202 -13.22 -11.81 2.38
N VAL A 203 -13.37 -13.11 2.14
CA VAL A 203 -14.49 -13.93 2.68
C VAL A 203 -14.57 -13.90 4.22
N HIS A 204 -13.43 -13.75 4.88
CA HIS A 204 -13.33 -13.71 6.34
C HIS A 204 -13.04 -12.30 6.87
N GLU A 205 -13.55 -11.28 6.18
CA GLU A 205 -13.47 -9.91 6.65
C GLU A 205 -14.11 -9.78 8.03
N GLU A 206 -13.40 -9.12 8.94
CA GLU A 206 -13.87 -8.84 10.29
C GLU A 206 -13.35 -7.49 10.76
N ILE A 207 -14.24 -6.71 11.35
CA ILE A 207 -13.90 -5.41 11.95
C ILE A 207 -14.37 -5.45 13.40
N VAL A 208 -13.42 -5.39 14.32
CA VAL A 208 -13.68 -5.46 15.77
C VAL A 208 -13.12 -4.23 16.44
N GLU A 209 -13.93 -3.58 17.30
CA GLU A 209 -13.48 -2.46 18.10
C GLU A 209 -13.55 -2.78 19.59
N GLY A 210 -12.71 -2.13 20.37
CA GLY A 210 -12.73 -2.23 21.81
C GLY A 210 -11.45 -1.76 22.47
N PRO A 211 -11.37 -1.88 23.80
CA PRO A 211 -10.12 -1.66 24.52
C PRO A 211 -9.10 -2.74 24.14
N LEU A 212 -7.81 -2.38 24.20
CA LEU A 212 -6.72 -3.28 23.81
C LEU A 212 -6.79 -4.65 24.54
N SER A 213 -7.18 -4.67 25.81
CA SER A 213 -7.36 -5.91 26.59
C SER A 213 -8.39 -6.85 25.97
N ALA A 214 -9.55 -6.33 25.58
CA ALA A 214 -10.61 -7.14 24.98
C ALA A 214 -10.21 -7.68 23.59
N LEU A 215 -9.51 -6.88 22.78
CA LEU A 215 -9.00 -7.30 21.48
C LEU A 215 -7.94 -8.40 21.61
N ILE A 216 -7.03 -8.30 22.61
CA ILE A 216 -6.04 -9.32 22.93
C ILE A 216 -6.72 -10.63 23.32
N GLU A 217 -7.71 -10.59 24.20
CA GLU A 217 -8.46 -11.79 24.64
C GLU A 217 -9.24 -12.43 23.48
N GLY A 218 -9.88 -11.61 22.63
CA GLY A 218 -10.55 -12.08 21.42
C GLY A 218 -9.61 -12.85 20.50
N LEU A 219 -8.45 -12.26 20.19
CA LEU A 219 -7.43 -12.90 19.36
C LEU A 219 -6.82 -14.16 19.98
N LYS A 220 -6.66 -14.22 21.31
CA LYS A 220 -6.20 -15.43 22.00
C LYS A 220 -7.19 -16.59 21.86
N ARG A 221 -8.49 -16.29 21.86
CA ARG A 221 -9.53 -17.32 21.69
C ARG A 221 -9.67 -17.83 20.26
N GLN A 222 -9.64 -16.90 19.28
CA GLN A 222 -9.89 -17.26 17.87
C GLN A 222 -8.62 -17.70 17.12
N GLY A 223 -7.45 -17.33 17.62
CA GLY A 223 -6.17 -17.43 16.94
C GLY A 223 -5.98 -16.33 15.88
N PRO A 224 -4.78 -15.74 15.81
CA PRO A 224 -4.49 -14.68 14.84
C PRO A 224 -4.34 -15.28 13.43
N ARG A 225 -5.23 -14.95 12.51
CA ARG A 225 -5.20 -15.38 11.10
C ARG A 225 -5.46 -14.20 10.18
N GLY A 226 -4.85 -14.22 9.00
CA GLY A 226 -5.03 -13.20 7.98
C GLY A 226 -4.24 -11.92 8.24
N GLU A 227 -4.43 -10.92 7.39
CA GLU A 227 -3.75 -9.64 7.44
C GLU A 227 -4.53 -8.64 8.29
N PHE A 228 -3.83 -7.81 9.05
CA PHE A 228 -4.44 -6.86 9.97
C PHE A 228 -4.07 -5.41 9.63
N THR A 229 -5.08 -4.56 9.64
CA THR A 229 -4.92 -3.11 9.79
C THR A 229 -5.39 -2.74 11.18
N VAL A 230 -4.50 -2.16 11.98
CA VAL A 230 -4.76 -1.74 13.37
C VAL A 230 -4.92 -0.22 13.40
N LEU A 231 -6.01 0.24 13.96
CA LEU A 231 -6.25 1.67 14.16
C LEU A 231 -6.35 1.94 15.67
N LEU A 232 -5.49 2.80 16.17
CA LEU A 232 -5.49 3.24 17.56
C LEU A 232 -6.19 4.60 17.66
N ALA A 233 -7.17 4.73 18.55
CA ALA A 233 -7.87 5.98 18.80
C ALA A 233 -6.90 7.08 19.28
N PRO A 234 -7.18 8.36 19.05
CA PRO A 234 -6.44 9.49 19.65
C PRO A 234 -6.34 9.37 21.18
N GLU A 235 -5.35 10.00 21.78
CA GLU A 235 -5.28 10.13 23.23
C GLU A 235 -6.45 10.98 23.73
N LYS A 236 -7.19 10.47 24.73
CA LYS A 236 -8.25 11.27 25.34
C LYS A 236 -7.64 12.45 26.06
N GLY A 237 -8.06 13.66 25.74
CA GLY A 237 -7.62 14.91 26.38
C GLY A 237 -6.87 15.89 25.48
N ALA A 238 -6.62 15.56 24.20
CA ALA A 238 -5.92 16.46 23.27
C ALA A 238 -6.85 17.19 22.27
N GLY A 239 -8.16 17.15 22.46
CA GLY A 239 -9.10 17.73 21.51
C GLY A 239 -10.51 18.05 22.04
N GLU A 240 -10.72 18.05 23.36
CA GLU A 240 -11.99 18.47 23.97
C GLU A 240 -11.88 19.85 24.67
N GLU A 241 -11.26 20.83 24.02
CA GLU A 241 -11.46 22.24 24.32
C GLU A 241 -11.92 22.92 23.02
N ASP A 242 -13.12 23.51 23.12
CA ASP A 242 -13.77 24.38 22.14
C ASP A 242 -14.63 23.71 21.05
N GLY A 243 -15.92 23.52 21.40
CA GLY A 243 -17.06 23.40 20.51
C GLY A 243 -18.33 23.79 21.26
#